data_3d19fc11bc312459fcb002805c604dda
#
_entry.id   3d19fc11bc312459fcb002805c604dda
#
_cell.length_a   1.000
_cell.length_b   1.000
_cell.length_c   1.000
_cell.angle_alpha   90.00
_cell.angle_beta   90.00
_cell.angle_gamma   90.00
#
_symmetry.space_group_name_H-M   'P 1'
#
loop_
_entity.id
_entity.type
_entity.pdbx_description
1 polymer ?
#
loop_
_entity_poly.entity_id
_entity_poly.type
_entity_poly.pdbx_seq_one_letter_code
_entity_poly.pdbx_strand_id
1 'polypeptide(L)'
;MSDNTKNPPRLVVIGGGPAGLMAAEVARAAGVEVDLYEAKGSVGRKFLIAGKGGLNLTHSEPRPAFDQRYGARSEEVGAWLDDFDGDALREWAGGFGIDTYVGTSGRVFPMDRKAAPLLRGWVRRLREDGVRFHVQHRWVGWTEDGA
;
A
#
# COMPACT_ATOMS: atom_id res chain seq x y z
N MET A 1 -24.47 29.83 17.15
CA MET A 1 -24.08 28.67 16.32
C MET A 1 -22.59 28.55 16.37
N SER A 2 -22.08 27.62 17.18
CA SER A 2 -20.62 27.41 17.36
C SER A 2 -20.12 26.66 16.13
N ASP A 3 -19.40 27.35 15.26
CA ASP A 3 -18.68 26.76 14.14
C ASP A 3 -17.52 25.92 14.73
N ASN A 4 -17.82 24.63 14.99
CA ASN A 4 -16.84 23.68 15.49
C ASN A 4 -16.09 23.12 14.29
N THR A 5 -15.28 23.94 13.63
CA THR A 5 -14.29 23.52 12.64
C THR A 5 -13.22 22.69 13.35
N LYS A 6 -13.58 21.43 13.72
CA LYS A 6 -12.58 20.47 14.16
C LYS A 6 -11.60 20.30 13.01
N ASN A 7 -10.33 20.65 13.24
CA ASN A 7 -9.26 20.31 12.31
C ASN A 7 -9.38 18.80 11.98
N PRO A 8 -9.26 18.40 10.71
CA PRO A 8 -9.32 17.01 10.34
C PRO A 8 -8.26 16.21 11.13
N PRO A 9 -8.54 14.97 11.48
CA PRO A 9 -7.56 14.14 12.15
C PRO A 9 -6.30 14.00 11.28
N ARG A 10 -5.14 13.91 11.93
CA ARG A 10 -3.85 13.80 11.26
C ARG A 10 -3.20 12.46 11.58
N LEU A 11 -2.59 11.85 10.56
CA LEU A 11 -1.82 10.61 10.68
C LEU A 11 -0.41 10.83 10.15
N VAL A 12 0.57 10.37 10.90
CA VAL A 12 1.96 10.25 10.46
C VAL A 12 2.24 8.80 10.11
N VAL A 13 2.68 8.56 8.88
CA VAL A 13 3.13 7.24 8.40
C VAL A 13 4.64 7.23 8.31
N ILE A 14 5.29 6.29 8.99
CA ILE A 14 6.74 6.13 8.97
C ILE A 14 7.11 4.94 8.08
N GLY A 15 7.74 5.23 6.96
CA GLY A 15 8.15 4.26 5.95
C GLY A 15 7.27 4.27 4.70
N GLY A 16 7.86 4.62 3.57
CA GLY A 16 7.24 4.69 2.24
C GLY A 16 7.29 3.36 1.47
N GLY A 17 7.21 2.22 2.16
CA GLY A 17 7.02 0.90 1.54
C GLY A 17 5.55 0.64 1.18
N PRO A 18 5.22 -0.54 0.59
CA PRO A 18 3.84 -0.87 0.19
C PRO A 18 2.83 -0.74 1.32
N ALA A 19 3.18 -1.19 2.53
CA ALA A 19 2.31 -1.08 3.70
C ALA A 19 2.02 0.37 4.08
N GLY A 20 3.05 1.23 4.11
CA GLY A 20 2.89 2.64 4.44
C GLY A 20 2.11 3.41 3.37
N LEU A 21 2.35 3.10 2.08
CA LEU A 21 1.60 3.71 0.98
C LEU A 21 0.12 3.32 1.04
N MET A 22 -0.20 2.04 1.34
CA MET A 22 -1.59 1.58 1.48
C MET A 22 -2.27 2.19 2.72
N ALA A 23 -1.57 2.27 3.86
CA ALA A 23 -2.09 2.94 5.05
C ALA A 23 -2.41 4.42 4.77
N ALA A 24 -1.54 5.11 4.04
CA ALA A 24 -1.76 6.50 3.63
C ALA A 24 -2.99 6.64 2.73
N GLU A 25 -3.17 5.72 1.78
CA GLU A 25 -4.32 5.71 0.86
C GLU A 25 -5.65 5.53 1.60
N VAL A 26 -5.72 4.51 2.45
CA VAL A 26 -6.93 4.22 3.24
C VAL A 26 -7.28 5.37 4.18
N ALA A 27 -6.27 5.94 4.87
CA ALA A 27 -6.48 7.06 5.76
C ALA A 27 -6.98 8.30 5.00
N ARG A 28 -6.40 8.61 3.84
CA ARG A 28 -6.87 9.74 3.00
C ARG A 28 -8.30 9.55 2.50
N ALA A 29 -8.65 8.34 2.08
CA ALA A 29 -10.02 8.02 1.67
C ALA A 29 -11.03 8.23 2.81
N ALA A 30 -10.59 8.06 4.07
CA ALA A 30 -11.38 8.35 5.27
C ALA A 30 -11.34 9.82 5.72
N GLY A 31 -10.75 10.73 4.94
CA GLY A 31 -10.71 12.16 5.25
C GLY A 31 -9.62 12.57 6.26
N VAL A 32 -8.67 11.68 6.56
CA VAL A 32 -7.54 11.96 7.46
C VAL A 32 -6.43 12.72 6.72
N GLU A 33 -5.85 13.76 7.29
CA GLU A 33 -4.62 14.36 6.77
C GLU A 33 -3.44 13.42 7.01
N VAL A 34 -2.61 13.19 5.97
CA VAL A 34 -1.51 12.25 6.04
C VAL A 34 -0.18 12.89 5.68
N ASP A 35 0.79 12.74 6.58
CA ASP A 35 2.20 13.00 6.37
C ASP A 35 2.96 11.67 6.34
N LEU A 36 3.61 11.35 5.22
CA LEU A 36 4.39 10.12 5.04
C LEU A 36 5.88 10.45 5.01
N TYR A 37 6.62 9.89 5.96
CA TYR A 37 8.07 10.08 6.09
C TYR A 37 8.83 8.84 5.61
N GLU A 38 9.83 9.06 4.75
CA GLU A 38 10.70 8.01 4.21
C GLU A 38 12.17 8.39 4.39
N ALA A 39 12.95 7.48 4.96
CA ALA A 39 14.38 7.69 5.22
C ALA A 39 15.23 7.81 3.95
N LYS A 40 14.80 7.22 2.86
CA LYS A 40 15.50 7.23 1.58
C LYS A 40 15.01 8.37 0.68
N GLY A 41 15.70 8.59 -0.44
CA GLY A 41 15.35 9.64 -1.41
C GLY A 41 14.10 9.35 -2.26
N SER A 42 13.48 8.18 -2.10
CA SER A 42 12.25 7.81 -2.79
C SER A 42 11.50 6.72 -2.06
N VAL A 43 10.17 6.70 -2.22
CA VAL A 43 9.30 5.64 -1.70
C VAL A 43 9.30 4.41 -2.61
N GLY A 44 8.79 3.27 -2.10
CA GLY A 44 8.56 2.07 -2.89
C GLY A 44 9.82 1.33 -3.36
N ARG A 45 10.99 1.58 -2.79
CA ARG A 45 12.26 1.00 -3.28
C ARG A 45 12.28 -0.52 -3.22
N LYS A 46 11.83 -1.12 -2.12
CA LYS A 46 11.75 -2.59 -2.00
C LYS A 46 10.74 -3.18 -2.98
N PHE A 47 9.63 -2.49 -3.22
CA PHE A 47 8.63 -2.86 -4.21
C PHE A 47 9.23 -2.92 -5.64
N LEU A 48 10.04 -1.93 -6.01
CA LEU A 48 10.76 -1.91 -7.29
C LEU A 48 11.79 -3.04 -7.41
N ILE A 49 12.51 -3.33 -6.32
CA ILE A 49 13.51 -4.41 -6.29
C ILE A 49 12.83 -5.78 -6.39
N ALA A 50 11.74 -6.00 -5.69
CA ALA A 50 10.96 -7.23 -5.76
C ALA A 50 10.42 -7.50 -7.19
N GLY A 51 10.15 -6.45 -7.96
CA GLY A 51 9.68 -6.54 -9.33
C GLY A 51 10.73 -6.84 -10.39
N LYS A 52 12.03 -7.01 -10.05
CA LYS A 52 13.09 -7.23 -11.05
C LYS A 52 12.91 -8.50 -11.89
N GLY A 53 12.41 -9.58 -11.31
CA GLY A 53 12.09 -10.84 -12.00
C GLY A 53 10.66 -10.93 -12.53
N GLY A 54 9.91 -9.87 -12.40
CA GLY A 54 8.47 -9.80 -12.66
C GLY A 54 7.70 -9.60 -11.36
N LEU A 55 6.90 -8.53 -11.31
CA LEU A 55 6.11 -8.18 -10.12
C LEU A 55 4.99 -9.21 -9.91
N ASN A 56 5.15 -10.12 -8.96
CA ASN A 56 4.08 -10.98 -8.51
C ASN A 56 3.20 -10.21 -7.52
N LEU A 57 1.95 -9.93 -7.91
CA LEU A 57 1.00 -9.20 -7.06
C LEU A 57 0.32 -10.10 -6.05
N THR A 58 -0.19 -11.25 -6.50
CA THR A 58 -0.94 -12.21 -5.69
C THR A 58 -0.92 -13.60 -6.33
N HIS A 59 -1.77 -14.49 -5.85
CA HIS A 59 -1.98 -15.83 -6.39
C HIS A 59 -3.48 -16.06 -6.63
N SER A 60 -3.83 -16.79 -7.69
CA SER A 60 -5.21 -17.08 -8.07
C SER A 60 -5.85 -18.24 -7.31
N GLU A 61 -5.17 -18.75 -6.30
CA GLU A 61 -5.69 -19.83 -5.47
C GLU A 61 -6.96 -19.39 -4.72
N PRO A 62 -8.01 -20.22 -4.64
CA PRO A 62 -9.21 -19.90 -3.89
C PRO A 62 -8.91 -19.58 -2.41
N ARG A 63 -9.68 -18.67 -1.82
CA ARG A 63 -9.47 -18.13 -0.48
C ARG A 63 -9.20 -19.16 0.62
N PRO A 64 -9.99 -20.23 0.81
CA PRO A 64 -9.72 -21.17 1.90
C PRO A 64 -8.34 -21.82 1.84
N ALA A 65 -7.84 -22.14 0.63
CA ALA A 65 -6.51 -22.70 0.44
C ALA A 65 -5.43 -21.63 0.54
N PHE A 66 -5.68 -20.43 0.01
CA PHE A 66 -4.77 -19.29 0.09
C PHE A 66 -4.52 -18.86 1.54
N ASP A 67 -5.58 -18.76 2.35
CA ASP A 67 -5.49 -18.36 3.75
C ASP A 67 -4.63 -19.35 4.56
N GLN A 68 -4.74 -20.65 4.29
CA GLN A 68 -3.95 -21.68 4.96
C GLN A 68 -2.43 -21.55 4.74
N ARG A 69 -2.00 -20.83 3.69
CA ARG A 69 -0.58 -20.58 3.44
C ARG A 69 0.09 -19.71 4.51
N TYR A 70 -0.70 -19.01 5.31
CA TYR A 70 -0.22 -18.21 6.43
C TYR A 70 -0.04 -19.00 7.74
N GLY A 71 -0.28 -20.33 7.72
CA GLY A 71 -0.03 -21.24 8.84
C GLY A 71 -0.77 -20.82 10.10
N ALA A 72 -0.04 -20.60 11.20
CA ALA A 72 -0.63 -20.22 12.49
C ALA A 72 -1.34 -18.84 12.47
N ARG A 73 -1.16 -18.04 11.42
CA ARG A 73 -1.81 -16.72 11.24
C ARG A 73 -2.97 -16.74 10.24
N SER A 74 -3.40 -17.91 9.80
CA SER A 74 -4.42 -18.07 8.76
C SER A 74 -5.75 -17.38 9.11
N GLU A 75 -6.19 -17.48 10.34
CA GLU A 75 -7.44 -16.86 10.81
C GLU A 75 -7.33 -15.34 10.81
N GLU A 76 -6.24 -14.82 11.37
CA GLU A 76 -5.98 -13.39 11.48
C GLU A 76 -5.79 -12.73 10.09
N VAL A 77 -4.99 -13.35 9.23
CA VAL A 77 -4.78 -12.86 7.85
C VAL A 77 -6.03 -13.04 7.01
N GLY A 78 -6.77 -14.15 7.19
CA GLY A 78 -8.05 -14.38 6.53
C GLY A 78 -9.03 -13.25 6.78
N ALA A 79 -9.14 -12.76 8.02
CA ALA A 79 -9.99 -11.63 8.36
C ALA A 79 -9.57 -10.33 7.61
N TRP A 80 -8.28 -10.09 7.41
CA TRP A 80 -7.83 -8.93 6.60
C TRP A 80 -8.13 -9.11 5.11
N LEU A 81 -8.02 -10.34 4.61
CA LEU A 81 -8.32 -10.67 3.23
C LEU A 81 -9.83 -10.64 2.91
N ASP A 82 -10.71 -10.65 3.91
CA ASP A 82 -12.15 -10.43 3.71
C ASP A 82 -12.42 -9.02 3.19
N ASP A 83 -11.60 -8.04 3.57
CA ASP A 83 -11.71 -6.67 3.11
C ASP A 83 -10.89 -6.37 1.84
N PHE A 84 -9.73 -7.03 1.68
CA PHE A 84 -8.81 -6.77 0.56
C PHE A 84 -8.07 -8.05 0.15
N ASP A 85 -8.70 -8.86 -0.69
CA ASP A 85 -8.16 -10.12 -1.21
C ASP A 85 -7.38 -9.96 -2.53
N GLY A 86 -7.05 -11.08 -3.16
CA GLY A 86 -6.31 -11.10 -4.42
C GLY A 86 -7.09 -10.48 -5.59
N ASP A 87 -8.41 -10.62 -5.62
CA ASP A 87 -9.24 -10.02 -6.67
C ASP A 87 -9.39 -8.52 -6.43
N ALA A 88 -9.62 -8.07 -5.20
CA ALA A 88 -9.61 -6.66 -4.84
C ALA A 88 -8.26 -5.99 -5.17
N LEU A 89 -7.14 -6.68 -4.95
CA LEU A 89 -5.81 -6.19 -5.35
C LEU A 89 -5.67 -6.04 -6.88
N ARG A 90 -6.24 -6.95 -7.66
CA ARG A 90 -6.25 -6.85 -9.12
C ARG A 90 -7.10 -5.69 -9.62
N GLU A 91 -8.29 -5.49 -9.03
CA GLU A 91 -9.16 -4.35 -9.33
C GLU A 91 -8.48 -3.03 -8.97
N TRP A 92 -7.84 -2.98 -7.81
CA TRP A 92 -7.06 -1.81 -7.37
C TRP A 92 -5.93 -1.48 -8.37
N ALA A 93 -5.19 -2.47 -8.86
CA ALA A 93 -4.18 -2.27 -9.91
C ALA A 93 -4.80 -1.80 -11.23
N GLY A 94 -5.97 -2.34 -11.59
CA GLY A 94 -6.77 -1.91 -12.75
C GLY A 94 -7.15 -0.42 -12.68
N GLY A 95 -7.39 0.12 -11.49
CA GLY A 95 -7.63 1.54 -11.25
C GLY A 95 -6.48 2.47 -11.64
N PHE A 96 -5.29 1.92 -11.90
CA PHE A 96 -4.12 2.64 -12.48
C PHE A 96 -3.90 2.33 -13.96
N GLY A 97 -4.82 1.61 -14.61
CA GLY A 97 -4.66 1.12 -15.98
C GLY A 97 -3.67 -0.05 -16.08
N ILE A 98 -3.45 -0.78 -14.99
CA ILE A 98 -2.55 -1.94 -14.95
C ILE A 98 -3.39 -3.23 -15.04
N ASP A 99 -3.51 -3.76 -16.23
CA ASP A 99 -4.12 -5.06 -16.46
C ASP A 99 -3.23 -6.17 -15.91
N THR A 100 -3.86 -7.26 -15.45
CA THR A 100 -3.17 -8.40 -14.83
C THR A 100 -3.55 -9.73 -15.50
N TYR A 101 -2.65 -10.68 -15.48
CA TYR A 101 -2.88 -12.03 -15.94
C TYR A 101 -2.42 -13.08 -14.93
N VAL A 102 -3.00 -14.27 -15.00
CA VAL A 102 -2.60 -15.43 -14.19
C VAL A 102 -1.56 -16.23 -14.98
N GLY A 103 -0.38 -16.39 -14.41
CA GLY A 103 0.67 -17.24 -14.98
C GLY A 103 0.40 -18.73 -14.75
N THR A 104 1.16 -19.59 -15.39
CA THR A 104 1.00 -21.07 -15.34
C THR A 104 1.15 -21.63 -13.92
N SER A 105 1.84 -20.95 -13.04
CA SER A 105 2.01 -21.31 -11.61
C SER A 105 0.88 -20.79 -10.71
N GLY A 106 -0.17 -20.16 -11.24
CA GLY A 106 -1.22 -19.50 -10.47
C GLY A 106 -0.84 -18.11 -9.95
N ARG A 107 0.39 -17.67 -10.11
CA ARG A 107 0.82 -16.31 -9.74
C ARG A 107 0.21 -15.26 -10.66
N VAL A 108 -0.17 -14.13 -10.08
CA VAL A 108 -0.76 -13.01 -10.80
C VAL A 108 0.28 -11.92 -11.03
N PHE A 109 0.40 -11.48 -12.28
CA PHE A 109 1.37 -10.47 -12.70
C PHE A 109 0.69 -9.34 -13.49
N PRO A 110 1.21 -8.10 -13.44
CA PRO A 110 0.90 -7.11 -14.47
C PRO A 110 1.26 -7.64 -15.86
N MET A 111 0.54 -7.20 -16.90
CA MET A 111 0.79 -7.63 -18.29
C MET A 111 2.23 -7.40 -18.74
N ASP A 112 2.84 -6.28 -18.35
CA ASP A 112 4.23 -5.93 -18.63
C ASP A 112 5.23 -6.48 -17.60
N ARG A 113 4.73 -7.12 -16.54
CA ARG A 113 5.49 -7.69 -15.41
C ARG A 113 6.34 -6.68 -14.63
N LYS A 114 6.13 -5.37 -14.82
CA LYS A 114 6.94 -4.31 -14.22
C LYS A 114 6.27 -3.68 -13.00
N ALA A 115 7.08 -3.41 -11.98
CA ALA A 115 6.62 -2.70 -10.78
C ALA A 115 6.52 -1.18 -10.98
N ALA A 116 7.37 -0.60 -11.82
CA ALA A 116 7.51 0.84 -11.91
C ALA A 116 6.26 1.58 -12.41
N PRO A 117 5.50 1.10 -13.42
CA PRO A 117 4.27 1.78 -13.83
C PRO A 117 3.23 1.82 -12.71
N LEU A 118 3.01 0.72 -12.01
CA LEU A 118 2.08 0.64 -10.89
C LEU A 118 2.49 1.60 -9.76
N LEU A 119 3.75 1.57 -9.35
CA LEU A 119 4.25 2.46 -8.29
C LEU A 119 4.10 3.95 -8.66
N ARG A 120 4.42 4.33 -9.92
CA ARG A 120 4.26 5.71 -10.38
C ARG A 120 2.81 6.16 -10.36
N GLY A 121 1.88 5.33 -10.83
CA GLY A 121 0.45 5.60 -10.78
C GLY A 121 -0.02 5.79 -9.34
N TRP A 122 0.38 4.89 -8.46
CA TRP A 122 0.02 4.93 -7.05
C TRP A 122 0.52 6.18 -6.34
N VAL A 123 1.81 6.49 -6.44
CA VAL A 123 2.39 7.70 -5.81
C VAL A 123 1.78 8.98 -6.35
N ARG A 124 1.47 9.03 -7.67
CA ARG A 124 0.78 10.17 -8.27
C ARG A 124 -0.61 10.35 -7.64
N ARG A 125 -1.42 9.29 -7.57
CA ARG A 125 -2.75 9.33 -6.95
C ARG A 125 -2.69 9.81 -5.50
N LEU A 126 -1.80 9.26 -4.71
CA LEU A 126 -1.63 9.66 -3.31
C LEU A 126 -1.29 11.16 -3.16
N ARG A 127 -0.48 11.73 -4.06
CA ARG A 127 -0.17 13.17 -4.09
C ARG A 127 -1.39 14.00 -4.47
N GLU A 128 -2.12 13.58 -5.49
CA GLU A 128 -3.36 14.22 -5.94
C GLU A 128 -4.42 14.21 -4.83
N ASP A 129 -4.48 13.12 -4.05
CA ASP A 129 -5.36 12.98 -2.88
C ASP A 129 -4.87 13.78 -1.66
N GLY A 130 -3.70 14.41 -1.73
CA GLY A 130 -3.18 15.30 -0.69
C GLY A 130 -2.30 14.64 0.37
N VAL A 131 -1.75 13.44 0.12
CA VAL A 131 -0.67 12.88 0.97
C VAL A 131 0.58 13.72 0.81
N ARG A 132 1.12 14.19 1.93
CA ARG A 132 2.39 14.94 1.98
C ARG A 132 3.56 13.97 2.16
N PHE A 133 4.45 13.92 1.18
CA PHE A 133 5.63 13.04 1.21
C PHE A 133 6.88 13.81 1.69
N HIS A 134 7.53 13.27 2.71
CA HIS A 134 8.77 13.78 3.28
C HIS A 134 9.87 12.72 3.11
N VAL A 135 10.58 12.76 1.99
CA VAL A 135 11.70 11.85 1.71
C VAL A 135 13.00 12.38 2.34
N GLN A 136 13.99 11.51 2.52
CA GLN A 136 15.25 11.81 3.22
C GLN A 136 15.04 12.22 4.69
N HIS A 137 13.94 11.77 5.28
CA HIS A 137 13.60 12.00 6.68
C HIS A 137 13.56 10.66 7.41
N ARG A 138 14.60 10.41 8.22
CA ARG A 138 14.70 9.20 9.04
C ARG A 138 14.08 9.47 10.41
N TRP A 139 13.10 8.68 10.79
CA TRP A 139 12.65 8.65 12.18
C TRP A 139 13.72 7.98 13.06
N VAL A 140 14.07 8.63 14.18
CA VAL A 140 15.12 8.17 15.09
C VAL A 140 14.61 7.88 16.49
N GLY A 141 13.33 8.09 16.74
CA GLY A 141 12.70 7.85 18.03
C GLY A 141 11.80 9.02 18.46
N TRP A 142 11.27 8.90 19.66
CA TRP A 142 10.51 9.94 20.32
C TRP A 142 11.47 10.90 21.04
N THR A 143 11.08 12.17 21.16
CA THR A 143 11.76 13.12 22.02
C THR A 143 11.40 12.85 23.49
N GLU A 144 12.16 13.39 24.45
CA GLU A 144 11.93 13.16 25.88
C GLU A 144 10.55 13.63 26.35
N ASP A 145 9.97 14.62 25.69
CA ASP A 145 8.62 15.14 25.89
C ASP A 145 7.54 14.40 25.09
N GLY A 146 7.91 13.35 24.34
CA GLY A 146 6.98 12.50 23.60
C GLY A 146 6.42 13.10 22.30
N ALA A 147 7.06 14.14 21.78
CA ALA A 147 6.67 14.82 20.55
C ALA A 147 7.41 14.25 19.31
#